data_9aa9721aa7ed439a1d40f54d81b2f29c
#
_entry.id   9aa9721aa7ed439a1d40f54d81b2f29c
#
_cell.length_a   1.000
_cell.length_b   1.000
_cell.length_c   1.000
_cell.angle_alpha   90.00
_cell.angle_beta   90.00
_cell.angle_gamma   90.00
#
_symmetry.space_group_name_H-M   'P 1'
#
loop_
_entity.id
_entity.type
_entity.pdbx_description
1 polymer ?
#
loop_
_entity_poly.entity_id
_entity_poly.type
_entity_poly.pdbx_seq_one_letter_code
_entity_poly.pdbx_strand_id
1 'polypeptide(L)'
;MDITGGAPELNHHFRWLVERAKSLGRHVMDRCNLTILTVPGQSDLAGFLARHRVEIVASLPYFLAERTDAQRGDGVFDRSIEALKLLNRLGYGKESTDLTLNLVYNPVGAFLPPAQEEVESQFKRELAERFGVVFNSLYTITNMPISRYLDLISSGNYEGYSELQ
;
A
#
# COMPACT_ATOMS: atom_id res chain seq x y z
N MET A 1 -15.16 2.23 7.59
CA MET A 1 -15.36 1.13 6.61
C MET A 1 -14.02 0.87 5.95
N ASP A 2 -13.54 -0.34 6.00
CA ASP A 2 -12.28 -0.79 5.39
C ASP A 2 -12.64 -1.57 4.11
N ILE A 3 -12.19 -1.07 2.96
CA ILE A 3 -12.43 -1.67 1.64
C ILE A 3 -11.15 -2.39 1.24
N THR A 4 -11.27 -3.68 0.95
CA THR A 4 -10.11 -4.53 0.62
C THR A 4 -10.45 -5.50 -0.50
N GLY A 5 -9.42 -5.99 -1.18
CA GLY A 5 -9.49 -6.95 -2.28
C GLY A 5 -8.21 -6.91 -3.10
N GLY A 6 -8.19 -7.55 -4.27
CA GLY A 6 -7.04 -7.48 -5.19
C GLY A 6 -6.88 -6.08 -5.79
N ALA A 7 -7.98 -5.49 -6.23
CA ALA A 7 -8.11 -4.11 -6.70
C ALA A 7 -9.57 -3.69 -6.54
N PRO A 8 -9.99 -3.27 -5.34
CA PRO A 8 -11.39 -2.93 -5.09
C PRO A 8 -11.89 -1.79 -5.97
N GLU A 9 -11.00 -0.91 -6.40
CA GLU A 9 -11.27 0.26 -7.23
C GLU A 9 -11.78 -0.12 -8.64
N LEU A 10 -11.51 -1.32 -9.10
CA LEU A 10 -12.02 -1.84 -10.39
C LEU A 10 -13.46 -2.34 -10.30
N ASN A 11 -14.01 -2.50 -9.11
CA ASN A 11 -15.41 -2.87 -8.95
C ASN A 11 -16.30 -1.67 -9.36
N HIS A 12 -17.25 -1.92 -10.26
CA HIS A 12 -18.15 -0.88 -10.78
C HIS A 12 -19.01 -0.20 -9.70
N HIS A 13 -19.20 -0.82 -8.55
CA HIS A 13 -19.90 -0.24 -7.40
C HIS A 13 -18.98 0.48 -6.41
N PHE A 14 -17.66 0.47 -6.60
CA PHE A 14 -16.71 1.04 -5.66
C PHE A 14 -17.02 2.50 -5.35
N ARG A 15 -17.18 3.33 -6.39
CA ARG A 15 -17.45 4.77 -6.23
C ARG A 15 -18.78 5.01 -5.51
N TRP A 16 -19.82 4.30 -5.91
CA TRP A 16 -21.12 4.37 -5.24
C TRP A 16 -21.01 4.00 -3.75
N LEU A 17 -20.26 2.93 -3.43
CA LEU A 17 -20.06 2.48 -2.06
C LEU A 17 -19.35 3.54 -1.21
N VAL A 18 -18.27 4.16 -1.75
CA VAL A 18 -17.54 5.24 -1.09
C VAL A 18 -18.48 6.43 -0.83
N GLU A 19 -19.20 6.91 -1.83
CA GLU A 19 -20.15 8.03 -1.72
C GLU A 19 -21.23 7.73 -0.68
N ARG A 20 -21.80 6.54 -0.75
CA ARG A 20 -22.83 6.13 0.19
C ARG A 20 -22.33 6.06 1.62
N ALA A 21 -21.15 5.48 1.85
CA ALA A 21 -20.55 5.43 3.18
C ALA A 21 -20.26 6.83 3.74
N LYS A 22 -19.70 7.71 2.90
CA LYS A 22 -19.42 9.11 3.28
C LYS A 22 -20.70 9.90 3.57
N SER A 23 -21.78 9.71 2.80
CA SER A 23 -23.09 10.34 3.08
C SER A 23 -23.70 9.91 4.42
N LEU A 24 -23.32 8.75 4.92
CA LEU A 24 -23.68 8.24 6.24
C LEU A 24 -22.68 8.63 7.34
N GLY A 25 -21.77 9.56 7.07
CA GLY A 25 -20.77 10.04 8.04
C GLY A 25 -19.72 8.99 8.40
N ARG A 26 -19.51 7.95 7.57
CA ARG A 26 -18.55 6.90 7.89
C ARG A 26 -17.14 7.29 7.43
N HIS A 27 -16.15 6.98 8.27
CA HIS A 27 -14.77 6.95 7.83
C HIS A 27 -14.59 5.81 6.82
N VAL A 28 -13.92 6.11 5.70
CA VAL A 28 -13.66 5.14 4.62
C VAL A 28 -12.16 5.02 4.44
N MET A 29 -11.67 3.80 4.50
CA MET A 29 -10.30 3.40 4.21
C MET A 29 -10.31 2.48 2.97
N ASP A 30 -9.42 2.72 2.05
CA ASP A 30 -9.21 1.91 0.85
C ASP A 30 -7.83 1.25 0.90
N ARG A 31 -7.80 -0.07 0.86
CA ARG A 31 -6.55 -0.84 0.73
C ARG A 31 -6.14 -0.87 -0.74
N CYS A 32 -5.60 0.26 -1.15
CA CYS A 32 -5.39 0.63 -2.53
C CYS A 32 -4.28 -0.17 -3.21
N ASN A 33 -4.59 -0.65 -4.40
CA ASN A 33 -3.56 -1.10 -5.33
C ASN A 33 -3.05 0.11 -6.12
N LEU A 34 -1.87 0.63 -5.75
CA LEU A 34 -1.30 1.86 -6.33
C LEU A 34 -1.27 1.87 -7.85
N THR A 35 -0.99 0.73 -8.48
CA THR A 35 -0.89 0.66 -9.94
C THR A 35 -2.19 0.99 -10.65
N ILE A 36 -3.34 0.82 -10.00
CA ILE A 36 -4.66 1.16 -10.58
C ILE A 36 -4.81 2.66 -10.79
N LEU A 37 -4.19 3.49 -9.96
CA LEU A 37 -4.24 4.95 -10.10
C LEU A 37 -3.58 5.48 -11.38
N THR A 38 -2.75 4.65 -12.03
CA THR A 38 -2.03 5.01 -13.26
C THR A 38 -2.57 4.29 -14.50
N VAL A 39 -3.61 3.44 -14.36
CA VAL A 39 -4.22 2.72 -15.49
C VAL A 39 -5.05 3.67 -16.36
N PRO A 40 -4.97 3.56 -17.71
CA PRO A 40 -5.89 4.28 -18.59
C PRO A 40 -7.36 4.05 -18.22
N GLY A 41 -8.13 5.14 -18.15
CA GLY A 41 -9.53 5.10 -17.73
C GLY A 41 -9.77 5.26 -16.23
N GLN A 42 -8.70 5.33 -15.41
CA GLN A 42 -8.78 5.61 -13.97
C GLN A 42 -8.10 6.93 -13.58
N SER A 43 -7.84 7.82 -14.54
CA SER A 43 -7.09 9.07 -14.31
C SER A 43 -7.73 10.03 -13.30
N ASP A 44 -9.03 9.93 -13.09
CA ASP A 44 -9.80 10.75 -12.13
C ASP A 44 -9.94 10.09 -10.75
N LEU A 45 -9.53 8.82 -10.60
CA LEU A 45 -9.74 8.04 -9.38
C LEU A 45 -9.02 8.65 -8.17
N ALA A 46 -7.76 9.03 -8.31
CA ALA A 46 -7.03 9.67 -7.22
C ALA A 46 -7.70 10.97 -6.75
N GLY A 47 -8.20 11.78 -7.70
CA GLY A 47 -8.98 12.98 -7.41
C GLY A 47 -10.34 12.67 -6.74
N PHE A 48 -10.99 11.59 -7.14
CA PHE A 48 -12.21 11.11 -6.50
C PHE A 48 -11.96 10.73 -5.04
N LEU A 49 -10.92 9.94 -4.75
CA LEU A 49 -10.54 9.54 -3.39
C LEU A 49 -10.25 10.76 -2.52
N ALA A 50 -9.50 11.74 -3.05
CA ALA A 50 -9.16 12.97 -2.34
C ALA A 50 -10.42 13.81 -2.02
N ARG A 51 -11.32 14.02 -2.98
CA ARG A 51 -12.58 14.77 -2.74
C ARG A 51 -13.44 14.15 -1.65
N HIS A 52 -13.46 12.83 -1.57
CA HIS A 52 -14.22 12.09 -0.54
C HIS A 52 -13.41 11.83 0.73
N ARG A 53 -12.17 12.37 0.85
CA ARG A 53 -11.30 12.18 2.01
C ARG A 53 -11.24 10.71 2.42
N VAL A 54 -10.99 9.84 1.44
CA VAL A 54 -10.77 8.41 1.67
C VAL A 54 -9.36 8.23 2.19
N GLU A 55 -9.19 7.58 3.33
CA GLU A 55 -7.87 7.16 3.79
C GLU A 55 -7.32 6.09 2.86
N ILE A 56 -6.08 6.25 2.43
CA ILE A 56 -5.41 5.28 1.57
C ILE A 56 -4.39 4.48 2.38
N VAL A 57 -4.52 3.16 2.31
CA VAL A 57 -3.54 2.20 2.84
C VAL A 57 -2.97 1.43 1.66
N ALA A 58 -1.78 1.84 1.21
CA ALA A 58 -1.19 1.35 -0.03
C ALA A 58 -0.08 0.34 0.22
N SER A 59 -0.12 -0.77 -0.50
CA SER A 59 0.93 -1.79 -0.38
C SER A 59 2.15 -1.40 -1.22
N LEU A 60 3.26 -1.12 -0.54
CA LEU A 60 4.58 -0.97 -1.13
C LEU A 60 5.53 -1.97 -0.44
N PRO A 61 5.82 -3.12 -1.05
CA PRO A 61 6.60 -4.19 -0.41
C PRO A 61 7.96 -3.75 0.06
N TYR A 62 8.65 -2.90 -0.70
CA TYR A 62 9.92 -2.31 -0.31
C TYR A 62 10.18 -1.00 -1.07
N PHE A 63 11.16 -0.20 -0.62
CA PHE A 63 11.58 1.05 -1.27
C PHE A 63 12.66 0.86 -2.34
N LEU A 64 12.98 -0.40 -2.72
CA LEU A 64 13.88 -0.74 -3.84
C LEU A 64 13.09 -1.48 -4.93
N ALA A 65 13.33 -1.09 -6.19
CA ALA A 65 12.68 -1.66 -7.35
C ALA A 65 12.86 -3.18 -7.42
N GLU A 66 14.11 -3.66 -7.30
CA GLU A 66 14.45 -5.07 -7.39
C GLU A 66 13.63 -5.94 -6.44
N ARG A 67 13.44 -5.49 -5.19
CA ARG A 67 12.67 -6.26 -4.19
C ARG A 67 11.17 -6.17 -4.41
N THR A 68 10.66 -5.02 -4.80
CA THR A 68 9.23 -4.84 -5.08
C THR A 68 8.84 -5.59 -6.35
N ASP A 69 9.63 -5.47 -7.41
CA ASP A 69 9.34 -6.11 -8.69
C ASP A 69 9.50 -7.64 -8.61
N ALA A 70 10.46 -8.16 -7.85
CA ALA A 70 10.57 -9.59 -7.58
C ALA A 70 9.32 -10.17 -6.91
N GLN A 71 8.64 -9.38 -6.08
CA GLN A 71 7.43 -9.81 -5.37
C GLN A 71 6.14 -9.57 -6.16
N ARG A 72 6.09 -8.54 -7.02
CA ARG A 72 4.85 -8.06 -7.65
C ARG A 72 4.85 -8.02 -9.17
N GLY A 73 6.01 -8.23 -9.78
CA GLY A 73 6.20 -8.17 -11.23
C GLY A 73 6.93 -6.91 -11.69
N ASP A 74 7.51 -7.01 -12.89
CA ASP A 74 8.38 -5.99 -13.46
C ASP A 74 7.68 -4.63 -13.63
N GLY A 75 8.37 -3.57 -13.23
CA GLY A 75 7.90 -2.19 -13.36
C GLY A 75 6.75 -1.80 -12.43
N VAL A 76 6.38 -2.67 -11.47
CA VAL A 76 5.36 -2.34 -10.47
C VAL A 76 5.87 -1.27 -9.52
N PHE A 77 7.17 -1.29 -9.18
CA PHE A 77 7.78 -0.28 -8.33
C PHE A 77 7.64 1.13 -8.92
N ASP A 78 8.06 1.33 -10.16
CA ASP A 78 8.03 2.65 -10.80
C ASP A 78 6.61 3.20 -10.91
N ARG A 79 5.64 2.35 -11.31
CA ARG A 79 4.22 2.73 -11.35
C ARG A 79 3.69 3.08 -9.96
N SER A 80 4.14 2.38 -8.92
CA SER A 80 3.76 2.67 -7.53
C SER A 80 4.31 4.02 -7.07
N ILE A 81 5.57 4.34 -7.40
CA ILE A 81 6.17 5.64 -7.10
C ILE A 81 5.44 6.78 -7.83
N GLU A 82 5.08 6.59 -9.10
CA GLU A 82 4.28 7.58 -9.84
C GLU A 82 2.91 7.82 -9.21
N ALA A 83 2.24 6.75 -8.78
CA ALA A 83 0.97 6.84 -8.08
C ALA A 83 1.11 7.57 -6.72
N LEU A 84 2.14 7.29 -5.95
CA LEU A 84 2.42 7.98 -4.69
C LEU A 84 2.69 9.47 -4.91
N LYS A 85 3.46 9.84 -5.94
CA LYS A 85 3.67 11.23 -6.33
C LYS A 85 2.36 11.93 -6.74
N LEU A 86 1.49 11.21 -7.46
CA LEU A 86 0.16 11.73 -7.82
C LEU A 86 -0.66 12.02 -6.55
N LEU A 87 -0.71 11.09 -5.61
CA LEU A 87 -1.40 11.26 -4.33
C LEU A 87 -0.83 12.43 -3.52
N ASN A 88 0.50 12.56 -3.44
CA ASN A 88 1.14 13.68 -2.75
C ASN A 88 0.84 15.04 -3.41
N ARG A 89 0.70 15.11 -4.74
CA ARG A 89 0.25 16.35 -5.41
C ARG A 89 -1.15 16.75 -5.01
N LEU A 90 -2.03 15.79 -4.74
CA LEU A 90 -3.40 16.02 -4.25
C LEU A 90 -3.48 16.36 -2.76
N GLY A 91 -2.35 16.23 -2.03
CA GLY A 91 -2.27 16.56 -0.61
C GLY A 91 -2.14 15.36 0.33
N TYR A 92 -2.27 14.13 -0.17
CA TYR A 92 -2.09 12.94 0.66
C TYR A 92 -0.70 12.85 1.30
N GLY A 93 -0.65 12.37 2.53
CA GLY A 93 0.59 12.17 3.27
C GLY A 93 1.23 13.45 3.84
N LYS A 94 0.64 14.62 3.58
CA LYS A 94 1.16 15.92 4.05
C LYS A 94 0.51 16.32 5.37
N GLU A 95 1.30 16.85 6.30
CA GLU A 95 0.81 17.34 7.59
C GLU A 95 -0.18 18.52 7.47
N SER A 96 -0.11 19.27 6.36
CA SER A 96 -0.98 20.42 6.10
C SER A 96 -2.38 20.03 5.64
N THR A 97 -2.67 18.75 5.47
CA THR A 97 -3.97 18.24 4.98
C THR A 97 -4.47 17.12 5.88
N ASP A 98 -5.76 16.81 5.76
CA ASP A 98 -6.42 15.67 6.39
C ASP A 98 -6.53 14.44 5.47
N LEU A 99 -5.72 14.40 4.40
CA LEU A 99 -5.66 13.30 3.45
C LEU A 99 -4.59 12.29 3.87
N THR A 100 -5.04 11.25 4.58
CA THR A 100 -4.15 10.24 5.14
C THR A 100 -3.70 9.24 4.09
N LEU A 101 -2.37 9.06 3.99
CA LEU A 101 -1.70 8.03 3.20
C LEU A 101 -0.82 7.19 4.10
N ASN A 102 -1.16 5.93 4.26
CA ASN A 102 -0.34 4.95 4.97
C ASN A 102 0.22 3.92 4.00
N LEU A 103 1.41 3.43 4.28
CA LEU A 103 2.01 2.35 3.50
C LEU A 103 1.97 1.04 4.26
N VAL A 104 1.94 -0.06 3.50
CA VAL A 104 2.08 -1.41 4.04
C VAL A 104 3.36 -2.02 3.52
N TYR A 105 4.25 -2.34 4.45
CA TYR A 105 5.45 -3.12 4.24
C TYR A 105 5.16 -4.60 4.51
N ASN A 106 5.56 -5.44 3.58
CA ASN A 106 5.40 -6.87 3.67
C ASN A 106 6.76 -7.55 3.46
N PRO A 107 7.49 -7.88 4.55
CA PRO A 107 8.78 -8.54 4.44
C PRO A 107 8.65 -9.91 3.79
N VAL A 108 9.60 -10.25 2.93
CA VAL A 108 9.72 -11.57 2.31
C VAL A 108 10.76 -12.37 3.09
N GLY A 109 10.41 -13.61 3.44
CA GLY A 109 11.30 -14.55 4.12
C GLY A 109 10.83 -14.95 5.53
N ALA A 110 11.44 -15.99 6.06
CA ALA A 110 11.17 -16.52 7.40
C ALA A 110 12.07 -15.81 8.43
N PHE A 111 11.83 -14.53 8.66
CA PHE A 111 12.51 -13.75 9.70
C PHE A 111 11.58 -12.67 10.23
N LEU A 112 11.76 -12.30 11.49
CA LEU A 112 11.05 -11.17 12.05
C LEU A 112 11.63 -9.87 11.52
N PRO A 113 10.79 -8.93 11.09
CA PRO A 113 11.27 -7.61 10.69
C PRO A 113 11.93 -6.89 11.88
N PRO A 114 12.81 -5.91 11.61
CA PRO A 114 13.28 -4.99 12.64
C PRO A 114 12.13 -4.27 13.33
N ALA A 115 12.43 -3.52 14.42
CA ALA A 115 11.42 -2.73 15.10
C ALA A 115 10.69 -1.82 14.11
N GLN A 116 9.37 -1.74 14.23
CA GLN A 116 8.50 -1.00 13.30
C GLN A 116 8.96 0.45 13.09
N GLU A 117 9.35 1.13 14.16
CA GLU A 117 9.80 2.53 14.10
C GLU A 117 11.08 2.71 13.27
N GLU A 118 11.99 1.73 13.33
CA GLU A 118 13.21 1.74 12.54
C GLU A 118 12.91 1.57 11.05
N VAL A 119 12.05 0.60 10.72
CA VAL A 119 11.62 0.36 9.34
C VAL A 119 10.87 1.56 8.78
N GLU A 120 9.94 2.14 9.54
CA GLU A 120 9.19 3.33 9.13
C GLU A 120 10.12 4.52 8.87
N SER A 121 11.08 4.76 9.77
CA SER A 121 12.06 5.83 9.63
C SER A 121 12.92 5.66 8.38
N GLN A 122 13.31 4.43 8.07
CA GLN A 122 14.06 4.12 6.86
C GLN A 122 13.20 4.34 5.60
N PHE A 123 11.95 3.87 5.57
CA PHE A 123 11.04 4.11 4.45
C PHE A 123 10.79 5.61 4.21
N LYS A 124 10.56 6.38 5.27
CA LYS A 124 10.36 7.83 5.18
C LYS A 124 11.56 8.53 4.57
N ARG A 125 12.77 8.21 5.05
CA ARG A 125 14.01 8.79 4.53
C ARG A 125 14.22 8.41 3.06
N GLU A 126 14.23 7.13 2.73
CA GLU A 126 14.53 6.64 1.38
C GLU A 126 13.52 7.16 0.33
N LEU A 127 12.22 7.13 0.66
CA LEU A 127 11.20 7.60 -0.26
C LEU A 127 11.23 9.13 -0.44
N ALA A 128 11.52 9.88 0.63
CA ALA A 128 11.64 11.34 0.54
C ALA A 128 12.88 11.77 -0.24
N GLU A 129 14.06 11.23 0.07
CA GLU A 129 15.33 11.63 -0.54
C GLU A 129 15.41 11.23 -2.02
N ARG A 130 14.96 10.01 -2.35
CA ARG A 130 15.13 9.48 -3.71
C ARG A 130 13.99 9.87 -4.65
N PHE A 131 12.77 10.03 -4.14
CA PHE A 131 11.58 10.19 -4.98
C PHE A 131 10.73 11.41 -4.63
N GLY A 132 11.01 12.10 -3.51
CA GLY A 132 10.20 13.21 -3.02
C GLY A 132 8.81 12.77 -2.55
N VAL A 133 8.67 11.51 -2.11
CA VAL A 133 7.40 10.93 -1.66
C VAL A 133 7.30 11.00 -0.14
N VAL A 134 6.14 11.46 0.36
CA VAL A 134 5.81 11.53 1.77
C VAL A 134 4.57 10.70 2.10
N PHE A 135 4.50 10.16 3.30
CA PHE A 135 3.37 9.39 3.81
C PHE A 135 3.27 9.52 5.33
N ASN A 136 2.12 9.17 5.92
CA ASN A 136 1.86 9.35 7.35
C ASN A 136 2.49 8.23 8.20
N SER A 137 2.10 6.98 7.97
CA SER A 137 2.55 5.83 8.77
C SER A 137 2.86 4.62 7.91
N LEU A 138 3.75 3.75 8.41
CA LEU A 138 4.03 2.45 7.83
C LEU A 138 3.40 1.36 8.69
N TYR A 139 2.71 0.42 8.07
CA TYR A 139 2.26 -0.80 8.73
C TYR A 139 3.11 -1.98 8.25
N THR A 140 3.69 -2.70 9.18
CA THR A 140 4.37 -3.95 8.88
C THR A 140 3.39 -5.10 9.06
N ILE A 141 3.18 -5.88 8.01
CA ILE A 141 2.35 -7.08 8.06
C ILE A 141 3.20 -8.31 7.79
N THR A 142 3.00 -9.35 8.59
CA THR A 142 3.62 -10.65 8.37
C THR A 142 2.73 -11.49 7.47
N ASN A 143 3.33 -12.21 6.52
CA ASN A 143 2.59 -13.15 5.70
C ASN A 143 2.16 -14.35 6.53
N MET A 144 0.88 -14.71 6.42
CA MET A 144 0.44 -16.02 6.94
C MET A 144 0.86 -17.14 5.96
N PRO A 145 1.24 -18.32 6.46
CA PRO A 145 1.68 -19.45 5.64
C PRO A 145 0.49 -20.15 4.95
N ILE A 146 -0.14 -19.43 4.02
CA ILE A 146 -1.29 -19.92 3.23
C ILE A 146 -1.01 -19.77 1.73
N SER A 147 -1.66 -20.61 0.91
CA SER A 147 -1.60 -20.56 -0.55
C SER A 147 -0.16 -20.43 -1.08
N ARG A 148 0.08 -19.52 -2.03
CA ARG A 148 1.39 -19.33 -2.68
C ARG A 148 2.54 -19.05 -1.71
N TYR A 149 2.27 -18.42 -0.56
CA TYR A 149 3.31 -18.19 0.43
C TYR A 149 3.67 -19.49 1.15
N LEU A 150 2.70 -20.37 1.43
CA LEU A 150 2.97 -21.69 1.93
C LEU A 150 3.82 -22.53 0.96
N ASP A 151 3.53 -22.46 -0.34
CA ASP A 151 4.33 -23.16 -1.37
C ASP A 151 5.77 -22.63 -1.39
N LEU A 152 5.97 -21.32 -1.26
CA LEU A 152 7.28 -20.68 -1.23
C LEU A 152 8.11 -21.14 -0.02
N ILE A 153 7.54 -21.18 1.19
CA ILE A 153 8.25 -21.59 2.39
C ILE A 153 8.44 -23.10 2.45
N SER A 154 7.50 -23.90 1.92
CA SER A 154 7.61 -25.38 1.87
C SER A 154 8.75 -25.83 0.96
N SER A 155 9.11 -25.05 -0.04
CA SER A 155 10.24 -25.35 -0.93
C SER A 155 11.60 -24.97 -0.33
N GLY A 156 11.67 -24.28 0.79
CA GLY A 156 12.93 -23.78 1.33
C GLY A 156 13.13 -23.75 2.85
N ASN A 157 12.17 -23.37 3.69
CA ASN A 157 12.44 -23.08 5.10
C ASN A 157 11.19 -23.07 6.01
N TYR A 158 10.33 -24.08 5.90
CA TYR A 158 9.13 -24.15 6.74
C TYR A 158 9.44 -24.27 8.25
N GLU A 159 10.48 -25.02 8.60
CA GLU A 159 10.88 -25.23 10.00
C GLU A 159 11.28 -23.90 10.69
N GLY A 160 12.06 -23.07 10.02
CA GLY A 160 12.45 -21.75 10.56
C GLY A 160 11.27 -20.78 10.75
N TYR A 161 10.19 -20.92 9.97
CA TYR A 161 9.02 -20.05 10.11
C TYR A 161 8.12 -20.45 11.29
N SER A 162 8.00 -21.76 11.57
CA SER A 162 7.19 -22.26 12.70
C SER A 162 7.78 -21.94 14.07
N GLU A 163 9.09 -21.66 14.14
CA GLU A 163 9.77 -21.25 15.38
C GLU A 163 9.61 -19.76 15.69
N LEU A 164 9.13 -18.96 14.71
CA LEU A 164 8.98 -17.50 14.84
C LEU A 164 7.55 -17.06 15.21
N GLN A 165 6.59 -17.99 15.25
CA GLN A 165 5.21 -17.75 15.69
C GLN A 165 4.99 -18.19 17.13
#